data_6339acebef82868880fcb6a1ccfe2b23
#
_entry.id   6339acebef82868880fcb6a1ccfe2b23
#
_cell.length_a   1.000
_cell.length_b   1.000
_cell.length_c   1.000
_cell.angle_alpha   90.00
_cell.angle_beta   90.00
_cell.angle_gamma   90.00
#
_symmetry.space_group_name_H-M   'P 1'
#
loop_
_entity.id
_entity.type
_entity.pdbx_description
1 polymer ?
#
loop_
_entity_poly.entity_id
_entity_poly.type
_entity_poly.pdbx_seq_one_letter_code
_entity_poly.pdbx_strand_id
1 'polypeptide(L)'
;MKNTIKGQVKAYYGGIAKKVSAESKVSCGCSASCCGDVTNNQNLYTKDFIEGLPDEAINASLGCANPVVLANPKLGETVLDLGSGGGIDVFISSKYVGESGKVYGLDMTDEMLELANKNKEKMEAKNVEFIKGYIEDIPLENETIDVITSNCVINLCESKEKALSEAYRVLKKGGRLAIADVVVLKDVPENIKQSVEMWVGCIAGALPVKEYEEILKKVGFKDIEITPVNIYTREIIEDIAKQKNLGDIYSKINVELVDGAFAGAHVKAYKL
;
A
#
# COMPACT_ATOMS: atom_id res chain seq x y z
N MET A 1 -17.46 7.83 15.67
CA MET A 1 -16.69 7.11 14.60
C MET A 1 -15.62 7.95 13.91
N LYS A 2 -15.58 9.30 13.98
CA LYS A 2 -14.53 10.13 13.33
C LYS A 2 -13.20 10.25 14.10
N ASN A 3 -13.14 9.81 15.35
CA ASN A 3 -11.95 9.96 16.21
C ASN A 3 -11.08 8.69 16.36
N THR A 4 -11.39 7.60 15.64
CA THR A 4 -10.52 6.41 15.59
C THR A 4 -9.52 6.53 14.45
N ILE A 5 -8.38 5.85 14.53
CA ILE A 5 -7.37 5.76 13.46
C ILE A 5 -8.04 5.35 12.15
N LYS A 6 -8.87 4.29 12.17
CA LYS A 6 -9.65 3.84 11.02
C LYS A 6 -10.53 4.94 10.42
N GLY A 7 -11.20 5.74 11.25
CA GLY A 7 -12.05 6.84 10.80
C GLY A 7 -11.26 7.94 10.11
N GLN A 8 -10.07 8.26 10.59
CA GLN A 8 -9.16 9.25 10.01
C GLN A 8 -8.57 8.74 8.68
N VAL A 9 -8.09 7.51 8.64
CA VAL A 9 -7.58 6.85 7.43
C VAL A 9 -8.67 6.81 6.35
N LYS A 10 -9.88 6.34 6.69
CA LYS A 10 -11.01 6.31 5.74
C LYS A 10 -11.34 7.68 5.18
N ALA A 11 -11.36 8.73 6.01
CA ALA A 11 -11.65 10.10 5.56
C ALA A 11 -10.56 10.64 4.64
N TYR A 12 -9.28 10.39 4.94
CA TYR A 12 -8.14 10.83 4.14
C TYR A 12 -8.15 10.18 2.74
N TYR A 13 -8.22 8.86 2.68
CA TYR A 13 -8.20 8.13 1.40
C TYR A 13 -9.47 8.34 0.57
N GLY A 14 -10.64 8.44 1.21
CA GLY A 14 -11.88 8.82 0.52
C GLY A 14 -11.81 10.23 -0.10
N GLY A 15 -11.11 11.17 0.56
CA GLY A 15 -10.82 12.49 0.00
C GLY A 15 -9.95 12.44 -1.25
N ILE A 16 -8.93 11.58 -1.27
CA ILE A 16 -8.05 11.37 -2.44
C ILE A 16 -8.86 10.79 -3.61
N ALA A 17 -9.64 9.73 -3.39
CA ALA A 17 -10.46 9.12 -4.43
C ALA A 17 -11.41 10.14 -5.10
N LYS A 18 -12.03 11.01 -4.30
CA LYS A 18 -12.89 12.08 -4.80
C LYS A 18 -12.14 13.10 -5.66
N LYS A 19 -10.94 13.51 -5.25
CA LYS A 19 -10.10 14.43 -6.04
C LYS A 19 -9.72 13.82 -7.37
N VAL A 20 -9.16 12.62 -7.38
CA VAL A 20 -8.77 11.89 -8.60
C VAL A 20 -9.98 11.73 -9.54
N SER A 21 -11.15 11.34 -9.02
CA SER A 21 -12.37 11.20 -9.83
C SER A 21 -12.91 12.53 -10.39
N ALA A 22 -12.64 13.65 -9.72
CA ALA A 22 -13.06 14.98 -10.18
C ALA A 22 -12.13 15.53 -11.27
N GLU A 23 -10.83 15.32 -11.14
CA GLU A 23 -9.81 15.77 -12.10
C GLU A 23 -9.94 15.06 -13.46
N SER A 24 -10.31 13.78 -13.46
CA SER A 24 -10.59 13.02 -14.71
C SER A 24 -11.75 13.57 -15.53
N LYS A 25 -12.62 14.39 -14.94
CA LYS A 25 -13.75 15.03 -15.65
C LYS A 25 -13.39 16.34 -16.34
N VAL A 26 -12.24 16.90 -16.02
CA VAL A 26 -11.75 18.14 -16.61
C VAL A 26 -10.64 17.78 -17.60
N SER A 27 -11.04 17.52 -18.86
CA SER A 27 -10.11 17.57 -19.99
C SER A 27 -9.65 19.01 -20.17
N CYS A 28 -8.72 19.46 -19.32
CA CYS A 28 -8.05 20.74 -19.48
C CYS A 28 -6.87 20.56 -20.43
N GLY A 29 -6.96 21.19 -21.61
CA GLY A 29 -5.84 21.41 -22.51
C GLY A 29 -4.78 22.35 -21.92
N CYS A 30 -4.35 22.13 -20.69
CA CYS A 30 -3.31 22.89 -20.00
C CYS A 30 -2.08 22.01 -19.83
N SER A 31 -0.95 22.56 -20.28
CA SER A 31 0.39 21.98 -20.11
C SER A 31 0.65 21.53 -18.66
N ALA A 32 1.46 20.49 -18.53
CA ALA A 32 1.83 19.72 -17.34
C ALA A 32 2.29 20.47 -16.05
N SER A 33 1.98 21.75 -15.90
CA SER A 33 2.44 22.60 -14.79
C SER A 33 1.38 22.93 -13.74
N CYS A 34 0.11 22.51 -13.90
CA CYS A 34 -0.98 22.86 -12.99
C CYS A 34 -1.43 21.73 -12.04
N CYS A 35 -0.98 20.50 -12.25
CA CYS A 35 -1.29 19.36 -11.39
C CYS A 35 -0.08 19.11 -10.48
N GLY A 36 -0.27 19.31 -9.17
CA GLY A 36 0.76 19.03 -8.18
C GLY A 36 1.32 17.62 -8.34
N ASP A 37 2.62 17.52 -8.32
CA ASP A 37 3.49 16.41 -8.66
C ASP A 37 2.94 15.01 -8.34
N VAL A 38 2.52 14.31 -9.39
CA VAL A 38 2.26 12.87 -9.45
C VAL A 38 3.56 12.08 -9.66
N THR A 39 4.71 12.74 -9.59
CA THR A 39 6.01 12.21 -10.04
C THR A 39 6.59 11.10 -9.16
N ASN A 40 6.11 10.88 -7.93
CA ASN A 40 6.66 9.84 -7.05
C ASN A 40 6.23 8.42 -7.41
N ASN A 41 5.06 8.21 -8.01
CA ASN A 41 4.59 6.85 -8.35
C ASN A 41 5.21 6.29 -9.64
N GLN A 42 5.67 7.14 -10.56
CA GLN A 42 6.32 6.69 -11.80
C GLN A 42 7.68 6.01 -11.56
N ASN A 43 8.31 6.22 -10.38
CA ASN A 43 9.57 5.58 -10.03
C ASN A 43 9.39 4.22 -9.33
N LEU A 44 8.19 3.92 -8.79
CA LEU A 44 7.90 2.65 -8.11
C LEU A 44 7.53 1.54 -9.08
N TYR A 45 6.91 1.90 -10.19
CA TYR A 45 6.52 0.98 -11.25
C TYR A 45 7.22 1.37 -12.54
N THR A 46 7.91 0.44 -13.19
CA THR A 46 8.48 0.71 -14.52
C THR A 46 7.35 0.91 -15.54
N LYS A 47 7.65 1.59 -16.65
CA LYS A 47 6.66 1.87 -17.70
C LYS A 47 5.92 0.62 -18.16
N ASP A 48 6.61 -0.50 -18.27
CA ASP A 48 6.04 -1.79 -18.71
C ASP A 48 4.94 -2.32 -17.78
N PHE A 49 4.99 -2.01 -16.46
CA PHE A 49 3.98 -2.41 -15.50
C PHE A 49 2.72 -1.56 -15.57
N ILE A 50 2.86 -0.27 -15.83
CA ILE A 50 1.75 0.68 -15.82
C ILE A 50 1.15 0.91 -17.22
N GLU A 51 1.79 0.41 -18.26
CA GLU A 51 1.27 0.53 -19.63
C GLU A 51 -0.13 -0.07 -19.76
N GLY A 52 -1.05 0.75 -20.27
CA GLY A 52 -2.46 0.38 -20.44
C GLY A 52 -3.29 0.37 -19.16
N LEU A 53 -2.75 0.83 -18.01
CA LEU A 53 -3.54 1.06 -16.80
C LEU A 53 -4.22 2.45 -16.88
N PRO A 54 -5.43 2.59 -16.29
CA PRO A 54 -6.08 3.89 -16.17
C PRO A 54 -5.23 4.86 -15.35
N ASP A 55 -5.12 6.10 -15.80
CA ASP A 55 -4.40 7.17 -15.08
C ASP A 55 -4.93 7.34 -13.65
N GLU A 56 -6.23 7.16 -13.46
CA GLU A 56 -6.87 7.28 -12.14
C GLU A 56 -6.41 6.18 -11.17
N ALA A 57 -6.10 4.97 -11.66
CA ALA A 57 -5.52 3.91 -10.82
C ALA A 57 -4.10 4.27 -10.41
N ILE A 58 -3.31 4.82 -11.33
CA ILE A 58 -1.92 5.24 -11.09
C ILE A 58 -1.90 6.42 -10.10
N ASN A 59 -2.75 7.43 -10.33
CA ASN A 59 -2.80 8.66 -9.54
C ASN A 59 -3.38 8.45 -8.12
N ALA A 60 -4.17 7.41 -7.91
CA ALA A 60 -4.67 7.03 -6.59
C ALA A 60 -3.71 6.16 -5.77
N SER A 61 -2.57 5.73 -6.37
CA SER A 61 -1.56 4.92 -5.68
C SER A 61 -0.71 5.78 -4.75
N LEU A 62 -0.53 5.31 -3.50
CA LEU A 62 0.30 5.94 -2.46
C LEU A 62 1.30 4.93 -1.88
N GLY A 63 1.68 3.91 -2.64
CA GLY A 63 2.59 2.87 -2.22
C GLY A 63 4.03 3.35 -2.01
N CYS A 64 4.84 2.53 -1.34
CA CYS A 64 6.25 2.79 -1.07
C CYS A 64 7.22 1.86 -1.80
N ALA A 65 6.72 0.79 -2.43
CA ALA A 65 7.48 -0.14 -3.26
C ALA A 65 6.51 -0.95 -4.14
N ASN A 66 6.99 -1.96 -4.88
CA ASN A 66 6.18 -2.80 -5.76
C ASN A 66 6.00 -4.22 -5.17
N PRO A 67 4.88 -4.49 -4.47
CA PRO A 67 4.63 -5.80 -3.86
C PRO A 67 4.34 -6.89 -4.89
N VAL A 68 3.83 -6.53 -6.09
CA VAL A 68 3.49 -7.52 -7.13
C VAL A 68 4.73 -8.19 -7.71
N VAL A 69 5.81 -7.41 -7.92
CA VAL A 69 7.11 -7.98 -8.35
C VAL A 69 7.66 -8.92 -7.28
N LEU A 70 7.57 -8.53 -6.00
CA LEU A 70 7.98 -9.36 -4.87
C LEU A 70 7.17 -10.66 -4.80
N ALA A 71 5.85 -10.56 -4.98
CA ALA A 71 4.92 -11.68 -4.94
C ALA A 71 5.12 -12.65 -6.10
N ASN A 72 5.49 -12.15 -7.29
CA ASN A 72 5.66 -12.90 -8.51
C ASN A 72 4.49 -13.88 -8.79
N PRO A 73 3.25 -13.36 -8.97
CA PRO A 73 2.08 -14.20 -9.20
C PRO A 73 2.25 -15.07 -10.45
N LYS A 74 1.66 -16.27 -10.43
CA LYS A 74 1.75 -17.24 -11.53
C LYS A 74 0.39 -17.40 -12.21
N LEU A 75 0.41 -17.86 -13.45
CA LEU A 75 -0.81 -18.19 -14.21
C LEU A 75 -1.73 -19.11 -13.40
N GLY A 76 -3.01 -18.75 -13.31
CA GLY A 76 -4.04 -19.52 -12.62
C GLY A 76 -4.10 -19.29 -11.10
N GLU A 77 -3.19 -18.54 -10.49
CA GLU A 77 -3.24 -18.25 -9.05
C GLU A 77 -4.38 -17.28 -8.69
N THR A 78 -4.84 -17.40 -7.46
CA THR A 78 -5.77 -16.47 -6.83
C THR A 78 -4.99 -15.49 -5.94
N VAL A 79 -5.07 -14.19 -6.25
CA VAL A 79 -4.37 -13.12 -5.54
C VAL A 79 -5.37 -12.30 -4.74
N LEU A 80 -5.00 -11.86 -3.54
CA LEU A 80 -5.72 -10.87 -2.72
C LEU A 80 -4.80 -9.69 -2.45
N ASP A 81 -5.23 -8.50 -2.84
CA ASP A 81 -4.55 -7.25 -2.52
C ASP A 81 -5.25 -6.55 -1.35
N LEU A 82 -4.52 -6.34 -0.25
CA LEU A 82 -5.02 -5.73 0.97
C LEU A 82 -4.86 -4.21 0.91
N GLY A 83 -5.99 -3.49 0.96
CA GLY A 83 -6.03 -2.04 0.81
C GLY A 83 -5.78 -1.60 -0.62
N SER A 84 -6.54 -2.19 -1.54
CA SER A 84 -6.31 -2.09 -2.99
C SER A 84 -6.47 -0.68 -3.58
N GLY A 85 -7.07 0.27 -2.85
CA GLY A 85 -7.27 1.63 -3.31
C GLY A 85 -7.94 1.71 -4.69
N GLY A 86 -7.36 2.46 -5.63
CA GLY A 86 -7.83 2.58 -7.01
C GLY A 86 -7.54 1.37 -7.91
N GLY A 87 -6.89 0.32 -7.39
CA GLY A 87 -6.72 -0.99 -8.02
C GLY A 87 -5.43 -1.21 -8.79
N ILE A 88 -4.39 -0.37 -8.66
CA ILE A 88 -3.15 -0.48 -9.46
C ILE A 88 -2.50 -1.88 -9.32
N ASP A 89 -2.24 -2.34 -8.09
CA ASP A 89 -1.59 -3.63 -7.83
C ASP A 89 -2.50 -4.82 -8.22
N VAL A 90 -3.83 -4.63 -8.12
CA VAL A 90 -4.84 -5.60 -8.58
C VAL A 90 -4.77 -5.77 -10.09
N PHE A 91 -4.73 -4.69 -10.88
CA PHE A 91 -4.67 -4.77 -12.33
C PHE A 91 -3.33 -5.31 -12.83
N ILE A 92 -2.23 -4.95 -12.19
CA ILE A 92 -0.92 -5.55 -12.50
C ILE A 92 -0.98 -7.05 -12.23
N SER A 93 -1.45 -7.47 -11.04
CA SER A 93 -1.60 -8.88 -10.69
C SER A 93 -2.49 -9.64 -11.65
N SER A 94 -3.59 -9.02 -12.14
CA SER A 94 -4.52 -9.67 -13.07
C SER A 94 -3.89 -10.02 -14.42
N LYS A 95 -2.93 -9.22 -14.90
CA LYS A 95 -2.13 -9.53 -16.10
C LYS A 95 -1.24 -10.75 -15.88
N TYR A 96 -0.66 -10.91 -14.67
CA TYR A 96 0.21 -12.04 -14.36
C TYR A 96 -0.55 -13.36 -14.22
N VAL A 97 -1.70 -13.36 -13.53
CA VAL A 97 -2.47 -14.60 -13.29
C VAL A 97 -3.26 -15.04 -14.52
N GLY A 98 -3.48 -14.15 -15.49
CA GLY A 98 -4.21 -14.43 -16.73
C GLY A 98 -5.69 -14.76 -16.49
N GLU A 99 -6.38 -15.20 -17.57
CA GLU A 99 -7.82 -15.46 -17.54
C GLU A 99 -8.23 -16.62 -16.62
N SER A 100 -7.32 -17.57 -16.38
CA SER A 100 -7.56 -18.71 -15.49
C SER A 100 -7.35 -18.41 -14.01
N GLY A 101 -6.72 -17.28 -13.69
CA GLY A 101 -6.54 -16.82 -12.33
C GLY A 101 -7.63 -15.86 -11.88
N LYS A 102 -7.58 -15.47 -10.61
CA LYS A 102 -8.53 -14.52 -10.00
C LYS A 102 -7.77 -13.52 -9.14
N VAL A 103 -8.19 -12.25 -9.16
CA VAL A 103 -7.62 -11.23 -8.28
C VAL A 103 -8.73 -10.53 -7.52
N TYR A 104 -8.58 -10.50 -6.19
CA TYR A 104 -9.44 -9.75 -5.29
C TYR A 104 -8.72 -8.49 -4.82
N GLY A 105 -9.41 -7.35 -4.85
CA GLY A 105 -8.97 -6.12 -4.20
C GLY A 105 -9.85 -5.82 -2.99
N LEU A 106 -9.27 -5.83 -1.79
CA LEU A 106 -9.99 -5.51 -0.55
C LEU A 106 -9.72 -4.05 -0.16
N ASP A 107 -10.79 -3.27 0.05
CA ASP A 107 -10.67 -1.92 0.62
C ASP A 107 -11.85 -1.61 1.56
N MET A 108 -11.61 -0.78 2.58
CA MET A 108 -12.64 -0.35 3.53
C MET A 108 -13.39 0.90 3.08
N THR A 109 -12.89 1.59 2.04
CA THR A 109 -13.31 2.93 1.63
C THR A 109 -14.25 2.84 0.43
N ASP A 110 -15.49 3.32 0.57
CA ASP A 110 -16.49 3.25 -0.49
C ASP A 110 -16.06 4.02 -1.75
N GLU A 111 -15.46 5.18 -1.56
CA GLU A 111 -14.97 6.03 -2.64
C GLU A 111 -13.82 5.39 -3.43
N MET A 112 -12.93 4.65 -2.76
CA MET A 112 -11.87 3.90 -3.43
C MET A 112 -12.43 2.73 -4.23
N LEU A 113 -13.37 1.97 -3.66
CA LEU A 113 -14.02 0.87 -4.35
C LEU A 113 -14.83 1.34 -5.58
N GLU A 114 -15.49 2.51 -5.48
CA GLU A 114 -16.17 3.11 -6.64
C GLU A 114 -15.18 3.46 -7.76
N LEU A 115 -14.05 4.07 -7.41
CA LEU A 115 -12.97 4.38 -8.35
C LEU A 115 -12.39 3.11 -8.99
N ALA A 116 -12.07 2.10 -8.16
CA ALA A 116 -11.51 0.83 -8.61
C ALA A 116 -12.46 0.08 -9.57
N ASN A 117 -13.78 0.07 -9.29
CA ASN A 117 -14.75 -0.55 -10.19
C ASN A 117 -14.87 0.19 -11.52
N LYS A 118 -14.84 1.53 -11.53
CA LYS A 118 -14.76 2.32 -12.78
C LYS A 118 -13.52 1.99 -13.60
N ASN A 119 -12.37 1.83 -12.94
CA ASN A 119 -11.13 1.44 -13.59
C ASN A 119 -11.20 0.00 -14.14
N LYS A 120 -11.82 -0.93 -13.39
CA LYS A 120 -12.08 -2.29 -13.85
C LYS A 120 -12.92 -2.33 -15.13
N GLU A 121 -13.98 -1.53 -15.21
CA GLU A 121 -14.81 -1.40 -16.42
C GLU A 121 -13.99 -0.89 -17.61
N LYS A 122 -13.18 0.17 -17.42
CA LYS A 122 -12.29 0.71 -18.46
C LYS A 122 -11.30 -0.33 -18.98
N MET A 123 -10.81 -1.21 -18.11
CA MET A 123 -9.84 -2.26 -18.45
C MET A 123 -10.49 -3.56 -18.95
N GLU A 124 -11.82 -3.67 -18.90
CA GLU A 124 -12.54 -4.93 -19.19
C GLU A 124 -11.99 -6.14 -18.40
N ALA A 125 -11.50 -5.90 -17.16
CA ALA A 125 -10.80 -6.90 -16.35
C ALA A 125 -11.78 -7.92 -15.75
N LYS A 126 -12.04 -9.03 -16.45
CA LYS A 126 -13.04 -10.05 -16.09
C LYS A 126 -12.62 -10.92 -14.89
N ASN A 127 -11.32 -11.08 -14.68
CA ASN A 127 -10.73 -11.88 -13.59
C ASN A 127 -10.49 -11.09 -12.31
N VAL A 128 -11.00 -9.85 -12.21
CA VAL A 128 -10.84 -8.96 -11.04
C VAL A 128 -12.17 -8.80 -10.31
N GLU A 129 -12.12 -8.76 -8.98
CA GLU A 129 -13.26 -8.46 -8.12
C GLU A 129 -12.82 -7.56 -6.96
N PHE A 130 -13.53 -6.44 -6.76
CA PHE A 130 -13.31 -5.55 -5.61
C PHE A 130 -14.35 -5.85 -4.54
N ILE A 131 -13.86 -6.07 -3.31
CA ILE A 131 -14.68 -6.42 -2.15
C ILE A 131 -14.50 -5.38 -1.03
N LYS A 132 -15.59 -5.05 -0.37
CA LYS A 132 -15.58 -4.16 0.77
C LYS A 132 -15.31 -4.92 2.05
N GLY A 133 -14.30 -4.51 2.81
CA GLY A 133 -13.99 -5.13 4.10
C GLY A 133 -12.83 -4.46 4.80
N TYR A 134 -12.54 -4.94 5.99
CA TYR A 134 -11.38 -4.55 6.77
C TYR A 134 -10.32 -5.64 6.70
N ILE A 135 -9.05 -5.25 6.70
CA ILE A 135 -7.95 -6.23 6.68
C ILE A 135 -7.86 -7.07 7.96
N GLU A 136 -8.47 -6.60 9.04
CA GLU A 136 -8.60 -7.34 10.31
C GLU A 136 -9.85 -8.25 10.38
N ASP A 137 -10.65 -8.30 9.29
CA ASP A 137 -11.85 -9.15 9.16
C ASP A 137 -12.15 -9.35 7.67
N ILE A 138 -11.35 -10.22 7.03
CA ILE A 138 -11.38 -10.44 5.58
C ILE A 138 -12.60 -11.29 5.21
N PRO A 139 -13.52 -10.78 4.35
CA PRO A 139 -14.76 -11.50 4.00
C PRO A 139 -14.53 -12.59 2.94
N LEU A 140 -13.54 -13.44 3.16
CA LEU A 140 -13.22 -14.59 2.32
C LEU A 140 -13.06 -15.85 3.17
N GLU A 141 -13.33 -17.00 2.57
CA GLU A 141 -13.19 -18.29 3.21
C GLU A 141 -11.72 -18.63 3.52
N ASN A 142 -11.52 -19.55 4.46
CA ASN A 142 -10.18 -20.05 4.80
C ASN A 142 -9.55 -20.73 3.58
N GLU A 143 -8.22 -20.56 3.44
CA GLU A 143 -7.41 -21.30 2.46
C GLU A 143 -7.91 -21.20 1.00
N THR A 144 -8.33 -20.00 0.60
CA THR A 144 -8.81 -19.71 -0.76
C THR A 144 -7.80 -18.95 -1.61
N ILE A 145 -6.80 -18.30 -0.99
CA ILE A 145 -5.86 -17.39 -1.63
C ILE A 145 -4.48 -18.04 -1.78
N ASP A 146 -3.87 -17.93 -2.96
CA ASP A 146 -2.51 -18.41 -3.21
C ASP A 146 -1.46 -17.36 -2.86
N VAL A 147 -1.79 -16.07 -3.10
CA VAL A 147 -0.88 -14.94 -2.93
C VAL A 147 -1.60 -13.77 -2.29
N ILE A 148 -0.99 -13.19 -1.27
CA ILE A 148 -1.44 -11.88 -0.72
C ILE A 148 -0.41 -10.82 -1.04
N THR A 149 -0.88 -9.68 -1.54
CA THR A 149 -0.12 -8.44 -1.70
C THR A 149 -0.66 -7.35 -0.77
N SER A 150 0.18 -6.39 -0.41
CA SER A 150 -0.23 -5.17 0.29
C SER A 150 0.82 -4.07 0.08
N ASN A 151 0.37 -2.81 -0.05
CA ASN A 151 1.26 -1.67 -0.26
C ASN A 151 0.94 -0.54 0.72
N CYS A 152 1.77 -0.36 1.75
CA CYS A 152 1.66 0.67 2.79
C CYS A 152 0.34 0.67 3.57
N VAL A 153 -0.27 -0.49 3.82
CA VAL A 153 -1.57 -0.60 4.49
C VAL A 153 -1.47 -1.21 5.89
N ILE A 154 -0.58 -2.19 6.10
CA ILE A 154 -0.47 -2.87 7.40
C ILE A 154 -0.11 -1.87 8.51
N ASN A 155 0.73 -0.87 8.20
CA ASN A 155 1.08 0.18 9.16
C ASN A 155 -0.12 1.04 9.60
N LEU A 156 -1.16 1.14 8.78
CA LEU A 156 -2.35 1.96 9.05
C LEU A 156 -3.41 1.22 9.88
N CYS A 157 -3.29 -0.10 10.08
CA CYS A 157 -4.29 -0.84 10.84
C CYS A 157 -4.08 -0.70 12.37
N GLU A 158 -5.19 -0.77 13.11
CA GLU A 158 -5.18 -0.67 14.57
C GLU A 158 -4.53 -1.90 15.22
N SER A 159 -4.70 -3.09 14.62
CA SER A 159 -4.10 -4.34 15.09
C SER A 159 -3.42 -5.09 13.95
N LYS A 160 -2.12 -4.93 13.86
CA LYS A 160 -1.28 -5.61 12.86
C LYS A 160 -1.31 -7.13 13.02
N GLU A 161 -1.30 -7.61 14.27
CA GLU A 161 -1.39 -9.03 14.57
C GLU A 161 -2.71 -9.62 14.04
N LYS A 162 -3.84 -8.92 14.24
CA LYS A 162 -5.13 -9.38 13.75
C LYS A 162 -5.18 -9.36 12.22
N ALA A 163 -4.68 -8.31 11.57
CA ALA A 163 -4.62 -8.21 10.12
C ALA A 163 -3.77 -9.34 9.50
N LEU A 164 -2.59 -9.59 10.06
CA LEU A 164 -1.72 -10.67 9.61
C LEU A 164 -2.28 -12.07 9.92
N SER A 165 -3.05 -12.23 11.03
CA SER A 165 -3.77 -13.48 11.32
C SER A 165 -4.87 -13.76 10.30
N GLU A 166 -5.62 -12.75 9.88
CA GLU A 166 -6.62 -12.89 8.82
C GLU A 166 -5.97 -13.20 7.46
N ALA A 167 -4.87 -12.53 7.13
CA ALA A 167 -4.07 -12.85 5.95
C ALA A 167 -3.61 -14.33 5.97
N TYR A 168 -3.11 -14.80 7.11
CA TYR A 168 -2.71 -16.20 7.28
C TYR A 168 -3.89 -17.16 7.14
N ARG A 169 -5.06 -16.80 7.69
CA ARG A 169 -6.28 -17.62 7.63
C ARG A 169 -6.72 -17.88 6.19
N VAL A 170 -6.79 -16.83 5.37
CA VAL A 170 -7.28 -16.93 3.98
C VAL A 170 -6.25 -17.51 3.02
N LEU A 171 -4.94 -17.47 3.34
CA LEU A 171 -3.91 -18.12 2.55
C LEU A 171 -4.04 -19.63 2.58
N LYS A 172 -3.90 -20.28 1.43
CA LYS A 172 -3.71 -21.73 1.29
C LYS A 172 -2.38 -22.17 1.89
N LYS A 173 -2.26 -23.45 2.25
CA LYS A 173 -0.96 -24.05 2.54
C LYS A 173 -0.08 -23.98 1.28
N GLY A 174 1.18 -23.59 1.45
CA GLY A 174 2.09 -23.27 0.36
C GLY A 174 1.91 -21.86 -0.22
N GLY A 175 0.88 -21.12 0.23
CA GLY A 175 0.66 -19.73 -0.19
C GLY A 175 1.68 -18.76 0.40
N ARG A 176 1.79 -17.58 -0.20
CA ARG A 176 2.78 -16.55 0.16
C ARG A 176 2.18 -15.18 0.39
N LEU A 177 2.83 -14.45 1.29
CA LEU A 177 2.57 -13.05 1.60
C LEU A 177 3.71 -12.20 1.02
N ALA A 178 3.39 -11.10 0.35
CA ALA A 178 4.33 -10.13 -0.18
C ALA A 178 3.83 -8.71 0.10
N ILE A 179 4.46 -8.04 1.05
CA ILE A 179 4.09 -6.70 1.51
C ILE A 179 5.21 -5.72 1.16
N ALA A 180 4.84 -4.55 0.66
CA ALA A 180 5.67 -3.36 0.64
C ALA A 180 5.17 -2.43 1.74
N ASP A 181 5.99 -2.17 2.75
CA ASP A 181 5.60 -1.30 3.88
C ASP A 181 6.81 -0.55 4.45
N VAL A 182 6.58 0.48 5.26
CA VAL A 182 7.64 1.21 5.92
C VAL A 182 8.03 0.50 7.21
N VAL A 183 9.34 0.38 7.46
CA VAL A 183 9.90 -0.18 8.70
C VAL A 183 10.83 0.81 9.38
N VAL A 184 11.02 0.63 10.68
CA VAL A 184 11.97 1.39 11.49
C VAL A 184 13.30 0.64 11.54
N LEU A 185 14.39 1.32 11.18
CA LEU A 185 15.75 0.78 11.16
C LEU A 185 16.57 1.17 12.38
N LYS A 186 16.27 2.32 13.01
CA LYS A 186 16.95 2.86 14.19
C LYS A 186 15.92 3.32 15.20
N ASP A 187 16.28 3.28 16.46
CA ASP A 187 15.43 3.86 17.52
C ASP A 187 15.28 5.37 17.29
N VAL A 188 14.02 5.82 17.21
CA VAL A 188 13.66 7.21 17.09
C VAL A 188 12.83 7.60 18.31
N PRO A 189 13.16 8.69 19.01
CA PRO A 189 12.38 9.19 20.14
C PRO A 189 10.90 9.39 19.76
N GLU A 190 9.98 9.00 20.65
CA GLU A 190 8.55 8.98 20.36
C GLU A 190 7.99 10.34 19.90
N ASN A 191 8.44 11.44 20.53
CA ASN A 191 8.06 12.79 20.13
C ASN A 191 8.50 13.16 18.71
N ILE A 192 9.62 12.60 18.24
CA ILE A 192 10.10 12.77 16.87
C ILE A 192 9.28 11.90 15.92
N LYS A 193 9.06 10.64 16.28
CA LYS A 193 8.26 9.70 15.51
C LYS A 193 6.88 10.26 15.21
N GLN A 194 6.16 10.75 16.24
CA GLN A 194 4.86 11.40 16.07
C GLN A 194 4.89 12.60 15.13
N SER A 195 5.95 13.41 15.17
CA SER A 195 6.12 14.55 14.27
C SER A 195 6.36 14.11 12.82
N VAL A 196 7.11 13.05 12.60
CA VAL A 196 7.38 12.48 11.26
C VAL A 196 6.14 11.76 10.72
N GLU A 197 5.39 11.08 11.57
CA GLU A 197 4.13 10.40 11.23
C GLU A 197 3.08 11.34 10.63
N MET A 198 3.03 12.58 11.09
CA MET A 198 2.17 13.61 10.50
C MET A 198 2.53 13.96 9.05
N TRP A 199 3.76 13.67 8.62
CA TRP A 199 4.26 14.06 7.31
C TRP A 199 4.13 12.99 6.25
N VAL A 200 4.43 11.77 6.63
CA VAL A 200 4.51 10.64 5.71
C VAL A 200 3.50 9.61 6.19
N GLY A 201 2.24 9.74 5.85
CA GLY A 201 1.14 8.89 6.35
C GLY A 201 1.46 7.37 6.43
N CYS A 202 2.49 6.91 5.72
CA CYS A 202 2.97 5.52 5.77
C CYS A 202 3.92 5.23 6.95
N ILE A 203 4.50 6.24 7.63
CA ILE A 203 5.36 6.05 8.80
C ILE A 203 4.53 5.85 10.07
N ALA A 204 3.28 6.35 10.06
CA ALA A 204 2.37 6.14 11.18
C ALA A 204 2.21 4.63 11.44
N GLY A 205 2.62 4.20 12.61
CA GLY A 205 2.58 2.80 13.01
C GLY A 205 3.64 1.89 12.37
N ALA A 206 4.68 2.43 11.73
CA ALA A 206 5.81 1.64 11.25
C ALA A 206 6.48 0.89 12.41
N LEU A 207 6.74 -0.40 12.21
CA LEU A 207 7.34 -1.28 13.21
C LEU A 207 8.86 -1.40 13.01
N PRO A 208 9.64 -1.58 14.09
CA PRO A 208 10.98 -2.12 14.00
C PRO A 208 10.97 -3.47 13.27
N VAL A 209 11.99 -3.73 12.45
CA VAL A 209 12.11 -4.97 11.66
C VAL A 209 11.93 -6.22 12.53
N LYS A 210 12.53 -6.25 13.72
CA LYS A 210 12.42 -7.39 14.65
C LYS A 210 10.99 -7.61 15.14
N GLU A 211 10.28 -6.54 15.48
CA GLU A 211 8.90 -6.62 15.96
C GLU A 211 7.96 -7.11 14.84
N TYR A 212 8.16 -6.64 13.63
CA TYR A 212 7.41 -7.11 12.45
C TYR A 212 7.62 -8.61 12.25
N GLU A 213 8.87 -9.06 12.30
CA GLU A 213 9.24 -10.48 12.18
C GLU A 213 8.62 -11.34 13.30
N GLU A 214 8.63 -10.85 14.56
CA GLU A 214 8.04 -11.53 15.71
C GLU A 214 6.53 -11.71 15.55
N ILE A 215 5.81 -10.69 15.07
CA ILE A 215 4.38 -10.79 14.80
C ILE A 215 4.11 -11.84 13.72
N LEU A 216 4.86 -11.83 12.60
CA LEU A 216 4.71 -12.83 11.54
C LEU A 216 4.95 -14.25 12.05
N LYS A 217 6.01 -14.47 12.85
CA LYS A 217 6.31 -15.77 13.48
C LYS A 217 5.20 -16.22 14.43
N LYS A 218 4.67 -15.30 15.26
CA LYS A 218 3.59 -15.57 16.21
C LYS A 218 2.32 -16.00 15.51
N VAL A 219 2.00 -15.38 14.38
CA VAL A 219 0.82 -15.72 13.55
C VAL A 219 0.97 -17.10 12.89
N GLY A 220 2.21 -17.55 12.63
CA GLY A 220 2.48 -18.88 12.06
C GLY A 220 3.24 -18.87 10.74
N PHE A 221 3.54 -17.70 10.19
CA PHE A 221 4.34 -17.59 8.98
C PHE A 221 5.74 -18.15 9.14
N LYS A 222 6.29 -18.68 8.05
CA LYS A 222 7.64 -19.27 7.93
C LYS A 222 8.40 -18.58 6.81
N ASP A 223 9.70 -18.86 6.73
CA ASP A 223 10.60 -18.35 5.70
C ASP A 223 10.43 -16.84 5.50
N ILE A 224 10.47 -16.11 6.64
CA ILE A 224 10.23 -14.67 6.71
C ILE A 224 11.49 -13.93 6.26
N GLU A 225 11.32 -13.06 5.29
CA GLU A 225 12.37 -12.20 4.74
C GLU A 225 11.88 -10.74 4.76
N ILE A 226 12.61 -9.86 5.45
CA ILE A 226 12.33 -8.42 5.50
C ILE A 226 13.56 -7.68 4.99
N THR A 227 13.45 -7.09 3.80
CA THR A 227 14.55 -6.42 3.11
C THR A 227 14.23 -4.94 2.94
N PRO A 228 14.94 -4.03 3.63
CA PRO A 228 14.87 -2.60 3.35
C PRO A 228 15.33 -2.31 1.92
N VAL A 229 14.55 -1.51 1.16
CA VAL A 229 14.83 -1.20 -0.24
C VAL A 229 15.01 0.29 -0.51
N ASN A 230 14.27 1.16 0.17
CA ASN A 230 14.29 2.61 0.01
C ASN A 230 14.53 3.27 1.35
N ILE A 231 15.78 3.58 1.68
CA ILE A 231 16.14 4.25 2.94
C ILE A 231 15.79 5.73 2.83
N TYR A 232 15.05 6.26 3.80
CA TYR A 232 14.69 7.67 3.86
C TYR A 232 15.86 8.48 4.42
N THR A 233 16.70 8.96 3.50
CA THR A 233 17.81 9.86 3.83
C THR A 233 17.29 11.27 4.09
N ARG A 234 18.16 12.11 4.68
CA ARG A 234 17.88 13.52 4.90
C ARG A 234 17.36 14.20 3.63
N GLU A 235 18.00 13.99 2.49
CA GLU A 235 17.63 14.61 1.20
C GLU A 235 16.21 14.22 0.80
N ILE A 236 15.85 12.93 0.92
CA ILE A 236 14.50 12.43 0.61
C ILE A 236 13.46 13.06 1.54
N ILE A 237 13.76 13.16 2.83
CA ILE A 237 12.87 13.79 3.82
C ILE A 237 12.69 15.27 3.53
N GLU A 238 13.77 15.98 3.18
CA GLU A 238 13.72 17.38 2.78
C GLU A 238 12.87 17.61 1.53
N ASP A 239 13.01 16.75 0.54
CA ASP A 239 12.24 16.86 -0.70
C ASP A 239 10.75 16.57 -0.48
N ILE A 240 10.41 15.57 0.33
CA ILE A 240 9.03 15.31 0.73
C ILE A 240 8.45 16.52 1.49
N ALA A 241 9.22 17.12 2.40
CA ALA A 241 8.77 18.29 3.16
C ALA A 241 8.52 19.51 2.26
N LYS A 242 9.36 19.75 1.26
CA LYS A 242 9.19 20.80 0.25
C LYS A 242 7.94 20.56 -0.60
N GLN A 243 7.77 19.35 -1.15
CA GLN A 243 6.64 18.99 -2.00
C GLN A 243 5.28 19.13 -1.28
N LYS A 244 5.25 18.79 0.01
CA LYS A 244 4.03 18.89 0.84
C LYS A 244 3.85 20.25 1.53
N ASN A 245 4.69 21.26 1.25
CA ASN A 245 4.67 22.58 1.90
C ASN A 245 4.76 22.50 3.44
N LEU A 246 5.58 21.58 3.97
CA LEU A 246 5.71 21.31 5.41
C LEU A 246 6.96 21.95 6.04
N GLY A 247 7.50 23.01 5.43
CA GLY A 247 8.74 23.67 5.88
C GLY A 247 8.73 24.10 7.34
N ASP A 248 7.60 24.61 7.85
CA ASP A 248 7.47 25.05 9.25
C ASP A 248 7.55 23.86 10.25
N ILE A 249 7.09 22.69 9.85
CA ILE A 249 7.15 21.49 10.68
C ILE A 249 8.55 20.89 10.57
N TYR A 250 9.10 20.82 9.37
CA TYR A 250 10.45 20.33 9.10
C TYR A 250 11.52 21.09 9.92
N SER A 251 11.40 22.41 10.01
CA SER A 251 12.33 23.25 10.79
C SER A 251 12.36 22.94 12.30
N LYS A 252 11.35 22.24 12.82
CA LYS A 252 11.22 21.89 14.25
C LYS A 252 11.74 20.49 14.56
N ILE A 253 12.12 19.71 13.54
CA ILE A 253 12.60 18.33 13.70
C ILE A 253 14.12 18.33 13.67
N ASN A 254 14.72 17.59 14.60
CA ASN A 254 16.13 17.24 14.48
C ASN A 254 16.30 16.16 13.40
N VAL A 255 16.62 16.60 12.18
CA VAL A 255 16.73 15.74 11.00
C VAL A 255 17.79 14.64 11.15
N GLU A 256 18.85 14.89 11.91
CA GLU A 256 19.89 13.88 12.18
C GLU A 256 19.34 12.63 12.88
N LEU A 257 18.28 12.77 13.69
CA LEU A 257 17.65 11.66 14.38
C LEU A 257 16.77 10.80 13.46
N VAL A 258 16.32 11.34 12.32
CA VAL A 258 15.45 10.64 11.37
C VAL A 258 16.20 10.21 10.11
N ASP A 259 17.40 10.71 9.87
CA ASP A 259 18.24 10.33 8.74
C ASP A 259 18.56 8.83 8.76
N GLY A 260 18.06 8.12 7.74
CA GLY A 260 18.20 6.67 7.63
C GLY A 260 17.50 5.87 8.75
N ALA A 261 16.55 6.47 9.48
CA ALA A 261 15.81 5.79 10.53
C ALA A 261 14.62 4.99 10.02
N PHE A 262 14.12 5.30 8.84
CA PHE A 262 13.00 4.64 8.19
C PHE A 262 13.39 4.14 6.81
N ALA A 263 12.75 3.09 6.38
CA ALA A 263 12.89 2.58 5.01
C ALA A 263 11.60 1.98 4.51
N GLY A 264 11.33 2.12 3.21
CA GLY A 264 10.44 1.20 2.53
C GLY A 264 11.10 -0.18 2.52
N ALA A 265 10.35 -1.23 2.81
CA ALA A 265 10.84 -2.59 2.89
C ALA A 265 9.94 -3.57 2.16
N HIS A 266 10.55 -4.60 1.59
CA HIS A 266 9.88 -5.80 1.11
C HIS A 266 9.78 -6.82 2.24
N VAL A 267 8.57 -7.26 2.54
CA VAL A 267 8.28 -8.32 3.52
C VAL A 267 7.70 -9.51 2.79
N LYS A 268 8.36 -10.65 2.86
CA LYS A 268 7.95 -11.91 2.26
C LYS A 268 7.85 -12.99 3.32
N ALA A 269 6.78 -13.79 3.27
CA ALA A 269 6.60 -14.88 4.21
C ALA A 269 5.68 -15.96 3.60
N TYR A 270 5.71 -17.18 4.14
CA TYR A 270 4.98 -18.32 3.62
C TYR A 270 4.11 -18.97 4.70
N LYS A 271 2.96 -19.51 4.28
CA LYS A 271 2.14 -20.46 5.06
C LYS A 271 2.52 -21.86 4.60
N LEU A 272 3.33 -22.58 5.40
CA LEU A 272 3.74 -23.95 5.11
C LEU A 272 2.78 -24.98 5.73
#